data_3ea4021dcc49d8094b39707d87974caa
#
_entry.id   3ea4021dcc49d8094b39707d87974caa
#
_cell.length_a   1.000
_cell.length_b   1.000
_cell.length_c   1.000
_cell.angle_alpha   90.00
_cell.angle_beta   90.00
_cell.angle_gamma   90.00
#
_symmetry.space_group_name_H-M   'P 1'
#
loop_
_entity.id
_entity.type
_entity.pdbx_description
1 polymer ?
#
loop_
_entity_poly.entity_id
_entity_poly.type
_entity_poly.pdbx_seq_one_letter_code
_entity_poly.pdbx_strand_id
1 'polypeptide(L)'
;MASFQDFSGPPIVMSVAGDVYIDGCRIMVIMWEGATTTGDTALIVDRITNQILWKGRTSDTQTYQGANFSAFGIPCPHGFKLQQISNGSVYVYIAQA
;
A
#
# COMPACT_ATOMS: atom_id res chain seq x y z
N MET A 1 -14.80 17.12 -10.26
CA MET A 1 -14.25 16.63 -10.29
C MET A 1 -13.77 16.07 -9.80
N ALA A 2 -14.17 15.82 -9.38
CA ALA A 2 -13.53 15.31 -8.80
C ALA A 2 -12.74 14.72 -9.08
N SER A 3 -12.89 14.36 -9.34
CA SER A 3 -12.15 13.73 -9.73
C SER A 3 -11.68 12.80 -8.97
N PHE A 4 -11.12 12.00 -9.43
CA PHE A 4 -10.45 11.02 -8.78
C PHE A 4 -9.47 11.58 -7.89
N GLN A 5 -9.61 12.77 -7.60
CA GLN A 5 -8.66 13.43 -6.80
C GLN A 5 -9.00 13.39 -5.36
N ASP A 6 -9.46 12.29 -4.89
CA ASP A 6 -9.83 12.15 -3.50
C ASP A 6 -8.65 11.80 -2.60
N PHE A 7 -7.46 11.81 -3.16
CA PHE A 7 -6.25 11.56 -2.37
C PHE A 7 -6.06 12.66 -1.33
N SER A 8 -5.69 12.27 -0.14
CA SER A 8 -5.48 13.20 0.97
C SER A 8 -4.01 13.55 1.08
N GLY A 9 -3.50 14.24 0.08
CA GLY A 9 -2.12 14.70 0.11
C GLY A 9 -1.16 13.72 -0.56
N PRO A 10 0.13 13.84 -0.27
CA PRO A 10 1.14 12.98 -0.88
C PRO A 10 1.03 11.54 -0.39
N PRO A 11 1.63 10.59 -1.09
CA PRO A 11 1.57 9.21 -0.66
C PRO A 11 2.28 8.97 0.66
N ILE A 12 1.80 7.97 1.38
CA ILE A 12 2.49 7.45 2.55
C ILE A 12 3.57 6.52 2.03
N VAL A 13 4.81 6.77 2.38
CA VAL A 13 5.93 5.95 1.91
C VAL A 13 6.35 4.99 3.00
N MET A 14 6.40 3.71 2.68
CA MET A 14 6.80 2.67 3.60
C MET A 14 7.90 1.83 2.99
N SER A 15 9.01 1.68 3.68
CA SER A 15 10.14 0.94 3.14
C SER A 15 10.75 -0.05 4.14
N VAL A 16 10.25 -0.09 5.36
CA VAL A 16 10.76 -0.98 6.39
C VAL A 16 9.60 -1.74 7.00
N ALA A 17 9.77 -3.05 7.16
CA ALA A 17 8.74 -3.85 7.81
C ALA A 17 8.48 -3.30 9.22
N GLY A 18 7.22 -3.10 9.53
CA GLY A 18 6.81 -2.49 10.77
C GLY A 18 6.37 -1.05 10.66
N ASP A 19 6.60 -0.40 9.50
CA ASP A 19 6.09 0.94 9.27
C ASP A 19 4.56 0.92 9.36
N VAL A 20 4.00 1.90 10.05
CA VAL A 20 2.55 1.97 10.27
C VAL A 20 1.99 3.34 9.96
N TYR A 21 0.72 3.35 9.58
CA TYR A 21 -0.08 4.56 9.45
C TYR A 21 -1.29 4.35 10.36
N ILE A 22 -1.47 5.23 11.32
CA ILE A 22 -2.40 4.96 12.43
C ILE A 22 -3.80 5.55 12.29
N ASP A 23 -4.01 6.39 11.31
CA ASP A 23 -5.31 7.05 11.17
C ASP A 23 -6.24 6.27 10.25
N GLY A 24 -7.54 6.35 10.51
CA GLY A 24 -8.53 5.74 9.64
C GLY A 24 -8.50 6.37 8.26
N CYS A 25 -8.64 5.56 7.24
CA CYS A 25 -8.56 6.04 5.86
C CYS A 25 -9.12 4.99 4.90
N ARG A 26 -9.07 5.31 3.61
CA ARG A 26 -9.30 4.34 2.54
C ARG A 26 -8.06 4.33 1.66
N ILE A 27 -7.57 3.15 1.37
CA ILE A 27 -6.43 2.99 0.46
C ILE A 27 -6.95 3.03 -0.96
N MET A 28 -6.47 3.98 -1.75
CA MET A 28 -6.92 4.16 -3.12
C MET A 28 -5.98 3.54 -4.14
N VAL A 29 -4.68 3.72 -3.95
CA VAL A 29 -3.67 3.20 -4.86
C VAL A 29 -2.47 2.74 -4.05
N ILE A 30 -1.91 1.62 -4.43
CA ILE A 30 -0.65 1.14 -3.87
C ILE A 30 0.32 0.98 -5.02
N MET A 31 1.52 1.53 -4.87
CA MET A 31 2.59 1.39 -5.84
C MET A 31 3.83 0.88 -5.13
N TRP A 32 4.42 -0.16 -5.65
CA TRP A 32 5.62 -0.76 -5.08
C TRP A 32 6.70 -0.73 -6.15
N GLU A 33 7.82 -0.08 -5.84
CA GLU A 33 8.94 -0.05 -6.79
C GLU A 33 10.25 -0.32 -6.06
N GLY A 34 11.25 -0.70 -6.83
CA GLY A 34 12.56 -1.02 -6.27
C GLY A 34 12.73 -2.49 -5.94
N ALA A 35 11.75 -3.33 -6.26
CA ALA A 35 11.91 -4.78 -6.12
C ALA A 35 12.92 -5.23 -7.18
N THR A 36 13.90 -6.00 -6.78
CA THR A 36 15.03 -6.33 -7.65
C THR A 36 15.16 -7.81 -7.96
N THR A 37 14.41 -8.66 -7.29
CA THR A 37 14.60 -10.10 -7.40
C THR A 37 13.25 -10.79 -7.57
N THR A 38 13.21 -11.79 -8.44
CA THR A 38 12.02 -12.62 -8.59
C THR A 38 11.66 -13.24 -7.25
N GLY A 39 10.41 -13.14 -6.88
CA GLY A 39 9.93 -13.70 -5.63
C GLY A 39 9.96 -12.71 -4.47
N ASP A 40 10.41 -11.48 -4.70
CA ASP A 40 10.30 -10.44 -3.68
C ASP A 40 8.82 -10.24 -3.35
N THR A 41 8.53 -9.99 -2.09
CA THR A 41 7.16 -9.82 -1.62
C THR A 41 7.01 -8.55 -0.81
N ALA A 42 5.80 -8.03 -0.79
CA ALA A 42 5.41 -6.94 0.10
C ALA A 42 3.99 -7.24 0.58
N LEU A 43 3.72 -6.90 1.83
CA LEU A 43 2.44 -7.25 2.45
C LEU A 43 1.96 -6.11 3.32
N ILE A 44 0.76 -5.62 3.01
CA ILE A 44 0.11 -4.59 3.82
C ILE A 44 -1.11 -5.19 4.49
N VAL A 45 -1.21 -4.98 5.78
CA VAL A 45 -2.30 -5.53 6.59
C VAL A 45 -2.96 -4.44 7.41
N ASP A 46 -4.14 -4.73 7.90
CA ASP A 46 -4.83 -3.86 8.85
C ASP A 46 -3.98 -3.78 10.11
N ARG A 47 -3.82 -2.56 10.64
CA ARG A 47 -2.92 -2.34 11.78
C ARG A 47 -3.35 -3.09 13.04
N ILE A 48 -4.63 -3.26 13.24
CA ILE A 48 -5.16 -3.89 14.46
C ILE A 48 -5.47 -5.37 14.25
N THR A 49 -6.17 -5.70 13.17
CA THR A 49 -6.66 -7.07 12.97
C THR A 49 -5.69 -7.95 12.22
N ASN A 50 -4.68 -7.36 11.58
CA ASN A 50 -3.73 -8.06 10.71
C ASN A 50 -4.37 -8.69 9.49
N GLN A 51 -5.57 -8.27 9.13
CA GLN A 51 -6.20 -8.74 7.91
C GLN A 51 -5.39 -8.24 6.71
N ILE A 52 -5.15 -9.11 5.76
CA ILE A 52 -4.39 -8.74 4.56
C ILE A 52 -5.21 -7.78 3.73
N LEU A 53 -4.62 -6.61 3.45
CA LEU A 53 -5.25 -5.60 2.61
C LEU A 53 -4.68 -5.64 1.20
N TRP A 54 -3.41 -5.91 1.06
CA TRP A 54 -2.75 -6.00 -0.23
C TRP A 54 -1.48 -6.83 -0.11
N LYS A 55 -1.25 -7.67 -1.10
CA LYS A 55 -0.05 -8.50 -1.14
C LYS A 55 0.53 -8.46 -2.54
N GLY A 56 1.80 -8.14 -2.64
CA GLY A 56 2.50 -8.10 -3.91
C GLY A 56 3.61 -9.13 -3.95
N ARG A 57 3.88 -9.64 -5.14
CA ARG A 57 4.99 -10.55 -5.36
C ARG A 57 5.49 -10.37 -6.78
N THR A 58 6.80 -10.27 -6.94
CA THR A 58 7.38 -10.14 -8.26
C THR A 58 7.50 -11.52 -8.90
N SER A 59 7.11 -11.61 -10.16
CA SER A 59 7.21 -12.85 -10.91
C SER A 59 8.36 -12.82 -11.90
N ASP A 60 9.02 -11.69 -12.02
CA ASP A 60 10.09 -11.51 -12.96
C ASP A 60 10.91 -10.34 -12.49
N THR A 61 11.80 -9.84 -13.31
CA THR A 61 12.64 -8.71 -12.94
C THR A 61 11.87 -7.38 -12.99
N GLN A 62 10.69 -7.38 -12.44
CA GLN A 62 9.88 -6.18 -12.38
C GLN A 62 10.41 -5.23 -11.32
N THR A 63 10.59 -3.98 -11.70
CA THR A 63 11.00 -2.96 -10.74
C THR A 63 9.83 -2.15 -10.24
N TYR A 64 8.63 -2.45 -10.72
CA TYR A 64 7.44 -1.70 -10.39
C TYR A 64 6.21 -2.61 -10.42
N GLN A 65 5.37 -2.45 -9.43
CA GLN A 65 4.12 -3.19 -9.35
C GLN A 65 3.13 -2.33 -8.58
N GLY A 66 1.87 -2.39 -8.95
CA GLY A 66 0.90 -1.56 -8.29
C GLY A 66 -0.51 -2.07 -8.40
N ALA A 67 -1.41 -1.46 -7.67
CA ALA A 67 -2.81 -1.79 -7.68
C ALA A 67 -3.62 -0.51 -7.49
N ASN A 68 -4.72 -0.43 -8.21
CA ASN A 68 -5.63 0.69 -8.15
C ASN A 68 -6.99 0.15 -7.73
N PHE A 69 -7.51 0.65 -6.62
CA PHE A 69 -8.75 0.13 -6.05
C PHE A 69 -9.96 0.95 -6.45
N SER A 70 -9.80 1.76 -7.49
CA SER A 70 -10.91 2.41 -8.14
C SER A 70 -11.65 3.39 -7.25
N ALA A 71 -12.98 3.49 -7.40
CA ALA A 71 -13.76 4.55 -6.80
C ALA A 71 -13.91 4.44 -5.29
N PHE A 72 -13.90 3.24 -4.75
CA PHE A 72 -14.20 3.06 -3.33
C PHE A 72 -12.96 2.87 -2.46
N GLY A 73 -11.93 2.31 -3.00
CA GLY A 73 -10.74 2.01 -2.22
C GLY A 73 -10.95 0.87 -1.22
N ILE A 74 -9.96 0.63 -0.40
CA ILE A 74 -10.03 -0.38 0.66
C ILE A 74 -10.24 0.34 1.98
N PRO A 75 -11.33 0.08 2.70
CA PRO A 75 -11.55 0.71 4.00
C PRO A 75 -10.51 0.25 5.02
N CYS A 76 -9.90 1.19 5.70
CA CYS A 76 -8.90 0.92 6.74
C CYS A 76 -9.24 1.76 7.96
N PRO A 77 -10.24 1.37 8.75
CA PRO A 77 -10.67 2.20 9.87
C PRO A 77 -9.62 2.35 10.96
N HIS A 78 -8.65 1.45 11.02
CA HIS A 78 -7.60 1.48 12.04
C HIS A 78 -6.23 1.83 11.48
N GLY A 79 -6.18 2.24 10.21
CA GLY A 79 -4.90 2.44 9.55
C GLY A 79 -4.33 1.13 9.05
N PHE A 80 -3.08 1.14 8.66
CA PHE A 80 -2.47 -0.05 8.05
C PHE A 80 -0.99 -0.15 8.43
N LYS A 81 -0.43 -1.33 8.15
CA LYS A 81 0.96 -1.61 8.48
C LYS A 81 1.62 -2.35 7.32
N LEU A 82 2.87 -1.99 7.02
CA LEU A 82 3.68 -2.76 6.11
C LEU A 82 4.28 -3.92 6.92
N GLN A 83 3.70 -5.10 6.78
CA GLN A 83 4.12 -6.24 7.58
C GLN A 83 5.38 -6.89 7.05
N GLN A 84 5.57 -6.86 5.74
CA GLN A 84 6.72 -7.50 5.13
C GLN A 84 7.09 -6.76 3.86
N ILE A 85 8.37 -6.63 3.61
CA ILE A 85 8.87 -6.10 2.35
C ILE A 85 10.27 -6.67 2.13
N SER A 86 10.50 -7.25 0.97
CA SER A 86 11.81 -7.80 0.62
C SER A 86 12.76 -6.72 0.17
N ASN A 87 12.29 -5.85 -0.72
CA ASN A 87 13.09 -4.78 -1.30
C ASN A 87 12.19 -3.62 -1.73
N GLY A 88 12.78 -2.45 -1.86
CA GLY A 88 12.10 -1.30 -2.44
C GLY A 88 11.25 -0.55 -1.44
N SER A 89 10.32 0.20 -1.97
CA SER A 89 9.42 1.02 -1.17
C SER A 89 8.00 0.92 -1.70
N VAL A 90 7.04 1.01 -0.80
CA VAL A 90 5.63 1.01 -1.14
C VAL A 90 5.10 2.42 -0.91
N TYR A 91 4.38 2.92 -1.90
CA TYR A 91 3.77 4.25 -1.86
C TYR A 91 2.26 4.03 -1.79
N VAL A 92 1.64 4.48 -0.72
CA VAL A 92 0.21 4.26 -0.50
C VAL A 92 -0.52 5.59 -0.59
N TYR A 93 -1.42 5.70 -1.56
CA TYR A 93 -2.23 6.89 -1.74
C TYR A 93 -3.57 6.67 -1.06
N ILE A 94 -3.93 7.55 -0.17
CA ILE A 94 -5.13 7.37 0.66
C ILE A 94 -6.14 8.47 0.42
N ALA A 95 -7.37 8.19 0.85
CA ALA A 95 -8.44 9.18 0.93
C ALA A 95 -8.98 9.14 2.35
N GLN A 96 -9.70 10.18 2.73
CA GLN A 96 -10.29 10.24 4.06
C GLN A 96 -11.35 9.16 4.21
N ALA A 97 -11.40 8.62 5.40
CA ALA A 97 -12.37 7.57 5.70
C ALA A 97 -13.81 8.11 5.70
#